data_caa144dbf60057e5ccb5efb63d73eb8d
#
_entry.id   caa144dbf60057e5ccb5efb63d73eb8d
#
_cell.length_a   1.000
_cell.length_b   1.000
_cell.length_c   1.000
_cell.angle_alpha   90.00
_cell.angle_beta   90.00
_cell.angle_gamma   90.00
#
_symmetry.space_group_name_H-M   'P 1'
#
loop_
_entity.id
_entity.type
_entity.pdbx_description
1 polymer ?
#
loop_
_entity_poly.entity_id
_entity_poly.type
_entity_poly.pdbx_seq_one_letter_code
_entity_poly.pdbx_strand_id
1 'polypeptide(L)'
;NSSAASDVYKRQLYSRGTIPPALDAIAMDGRTEDIGTFRVSSFPTSHDVPCCGYRVTTPDGHIMALATDLGVLTPVVQENLAGCSLVALEANYDSFSLHGGPYPYYLKVRIASDRGHLDNRACAAELLDLIQDGCKKFALCHLSQTNNSPELALTTVYNVLLAAGIQPGRDVLIQAQSRNEVSPYIEF
;
A
#
# COMPACT_ATOMS: atom_id res chain seq x y z
N ASN A 1 -3.68 -22.60 -14.74
CA ASN A 1 -2.22 -22.70 -14.92
C ASN A 1 -1.40 -21.67 -14.12
N SER A 2 -1.99 -21.02 -13.12
CA SER A 2 -1.27 -20.16 -12.18
C SER A 2 -0.26 -20.93 -11.32
N SER A 3 -0.53 -22.20 -10.96
CA SER A 3 0.35 -23.02 -10.13
C SER A 3 1.73 -23.29 -10.76
N ALA A 4 1.80 -23.56 -12.07
CA ALA A 4 3.05 -23.83 -12.74
C ALA A 4 3.96 -22.59 -12.87
N ALA A 5 3.38 -21.41 -13.13
CA ALA A 5 4.10 -20.14 -13.16
C ALA A 5 4.64 -19.78 -11.77
N SER A 6 3.84 -20.00 -10.73
CA SER A 6 4.21 -19.82 -9.32
C SER A 6 5.38 -20.71 -8.91
N ASP A 7 5.39 -21.99 -9.33
CA ASP A 7 6.48 -22.92 -9.02
C ASP A 7 7.79 -22.57 -9.75
N VAL A 8 7.70 -22.06 -10.98
CA VAL A 8 8.87 -21.58 -11.72
C VAL A 8 9.45 -20.35 -11.02
N TYR A 9 8.62 -19.42 -10.58
CA TYR A 9 9.06 -18.21 -9.89
C TYR A 9 9.71 -18.53 -8.54
N LYS A 10 9.13 -19.43 -7.75
CA LYS A 10 9.74 -19.95 -6.51
C LYS A 10 11.13 -20.54 -6.77
N ARG A 11 11.26 -21.41 -7.77
CA ARG A 11 12.57 -22.02 -8.13
C ARG A 11 13.60 -20.96 -8.50
N GLN A 12 13.21 -19.89 -9.20
CA GLN A 12 14.11 -18.78 -9.53
C GLN A 12 14.58 -18.02 -8.29
N LEU A 13 13.70 -17.76 -7.32
CA LEU A 13 14.05 -17.10 -6.07
C LEU A 13 15.04 -17.92 -5.25
N TYR A 14 14.83 -19.25 -5.15
CA TYR A 14 15.77 -20.16 -4.50
C TYR A 14 17.10 -20.24 -5.25
N SER A 15 17.08 -20.37 -6.57
CA SER A 15 18.31 -20.51 -7.39
C SER A 15 19.17 -19.25 -7.39
N ARG A 16 18.56 -18.07 -7.21
CA ARG A 16 19.27 -16.78 -7.07
C ARG A 16 19.75 -16.48 -5.64
N GLY A 17 19.46 -17.36 -4.68
CA GLY A 17 19.77 -17.16 -3.28
C GLY A 17 18.97 -16.02 -2.62
N THR A 18 17.90 -15.57 -3.25
CA THR A 18 17.02 -14.51 -2.71
C THR A 18 16.22 -15.02 -1.51
N ILE A 19 15.89 -16.30 -1.51
CA ILE A 19 15.21 -16.98 -0.40
C ILE A 19 16.13 -18.12 0.10
N PRO A 20 16.45 -18.16 1.40
CA PRO A 20 17.19 -19.28 1.99
C PRO A 20 16.44 -20.59 1.78
N PRO A 21 17.13 -21.71 1.46
CA PRO A 21 16.48 -23.01 1.23
C PRO A 21 15.67 -23.55 2.40
N ALA A 22 15.94 -23.07 3.62
CA ALA A 22 15.24 -23.46 4.84
C ALA A 22 13.91 -22.72 5.05
N LEU A 23 13.61 -21.68 4.24
CA LEU A 23 12.35 -20.97 4.33
C LEU A 23 11.31 -21.62 3.42
N ASP A 24 10.15 -21.92 4.01
CA ASP A 24 8.97 -22.34 3.25
C ASP A 24 8.33 -21.11 2.58
N ALA A 25 8.31 -21.10 1.24
CA ALA A 25 7.74 -20.02 0.46
C ALA A 25 6.34 -20.40 -0.05
N ILE A 26 5.34 -19.64 0.35
CA ILE A 26 3.95 -19.80 -0.08
C ILE A 26 3.65 -18.79 -1.19
N ALA A 27 3.18 -19.27 -2.35
CA ALA A 27 2.69 -18.39 -3.41
C ALA A 27 1.27 -17.94 -3.08
N MET A 28 1.07 -16.65 -2.91
CA MET A 28 -0.19 -16.10 -2.46
C MET A 28 -1.20 -15.80 -3.58
N ASP A 29 -0.83 -15.54 -4.78
CA ASP A 29 -1.60 -15.32 -6.02
C ASP A 29 -3.15 -15.40 -5.87
N GLY A 30 -3.77 -14.41 -5.23
CA GLY A 30 -5.20 -14.34 -4.93
C GLY A 30 -5.71 -15.36 -3.90
N ARG A 31 -4.83 -15.98 -3.13
CA ARG A 31 -5.17 -16.99 -2.13
C ARG A 31 -5.33 -16.40 -0.74
N THR A 32 -5.98 -17.20 0.11
CA THR A 32 -6.02 -17.02 1.56
C THR A 32 -5.32 -18.20 2.20
N GLU A 33 -4.37 -17.90 3.10
CA GLU A 33 -3.58 -18.89 3.83
C GLU A 33 -3.55 -18.54 5.32
N ASP A 34 -3.57 -19.56 6.16
CA ASP A 34 -3.35 -19.39 7.59
C ASP A 34 -1.85 -19.53 7.88
N ILE A 35 -1.22 -18.45 8.33
CA ILE A 35 0.21 -18.36 8.67
C ILE A 35 0.33 -18.26 10.19
N GLY A 36 0.58 -19.36 10.84
CA GLY A 36 0.49 -19.46 12.28
C GLY A 36 -0.95 -19.20 12.75
N THR A 37 -1.16 -18.16 13.54
CA THR A 37 -2.48 -17.74 14.02
C THR A 37 -3.11 -16.62 13.21
N PHE A 38 -2.41 -16.12 12.18
CA PHE A 38 -2.88 -15.05 11.31
C PHE A 38 -3.51 -15.63 10.05
N ARG A 39 -4.61 -15.01 9.60
CA ARG A 39 -5.18 -15.31 8.30
C ARG A 39 -4.73 -14.23 7.31
N VAL A 40 -4.04 -14.63 6.24
CA VAL A 40 -3.48 -13.73 5.24
C VAL A 40 -4.13 -14.01 3.89
N SER A 41 -4.69 -13.00 3.26
CA SER A 41 -5.18 -13.06 1.89
C SER A 41 -4.44 -12.04 1.02
N SER A 42 -4.22 -12.38 -0.24
CA SER A 42 -3.69 -11.45 -1.24
C SER A 42 -4.76 -11.04 -2.22
N PHE A 43 -4.65 -9.82 -2.75
CA PHE A 43 -5.52 -9.28 -3.78
C PHE A 43 -4.70 -8.52 -4.84
N PRO A 44 -5.10 -8.52 -6.11
CA PRO A 44 -4.35 -7.86 -7.17
C PRO A 44 -4.37 -6.35 -7.03
N THR A 45 -3.25 -5.69 -7.34
CA THR A 45 -3.14 -4.24 -7.51
C THR A 45 -2.93 -3.90 -8.98
N SER A 46 -3.30 -2.67 -9.38
CA SER A 46 -3.14 -2.21 -10.77
C SER A 46 -1.75 -1.64 -10.98
N HIS A 47 -0.83 -2.47 -11.49
CA HIS A 47 0.54 -2.08 -11.76
C HIS A 47 1.04 -2.62 -13.11
N ASP A 48 2.18 -2.13 -13.61
CA ASP A 48 2.75 -2.53 -14.90
C ASP A 48 3.39 -3.94 -14.88
N VAL A 49 3.72 -4.43 -13.68
CA VAL A 49 4.08 -5.82 -13.41
C VAL A 49 3.06 -6.47 -12.48
N PRO A 50 2.92 -7.81 -12.47
CA PRO A 50 2.03 -8.48 -11.53
C PRO A 50 2.38 -8.14 -10.08
N CYS A 51 1.48 -7.45 -9.39
CA CYS A 51 1.62 -7.04 -7.99
C CYS A 51 0.37 -7.39 -7.20
N CYS A 52 0.51 -7.48 -5.89
CA CYS A 52 -0.60 -7.74 -4.99
C CYS A 52 -0.47 -6.95 -3.69
N GLY A 53 -1.62 -6.60 -3.13
CA GLY A 53 -1.77 -6.18 -1.76
C GLY A 53 -2.09 -7.38 -0.86
N TYR A 54 -2.08 -7.14 0.44
CA TYR A 54 -2.35 -8.15 1.46
C TYR A 54 -3.36 -7.65 2.47
N ARG A 55 -4.24 -8.54 2.89
CA ARG A 55 -5.16 -8.36 4.01
C ARG A 55 -4.84 -9.40 5.08
N VAL A 56 -4.58 -8.96 6.28
CA VAL A 56 -4.16 -9.79 7.41
C VAL A 56 -5.19 -9.67 8.52
N THR A 57 -5.75 -10.80 8.95
CA THR A 57 -6.62 -10.85 10.12
C THR A 57 -5.83 -11.47 11.27
N THR A 58 -5.84 -10.79 12.41
CA THR A 58 -5.20 -11.24 13.65
C THR A 58 -6.10 -12.22 14.40
N PRO A 59 -5.57 -13.00 15.39
CA PRO A 59 -6.38 -13.96 16.15
C PRO A 59 -7.50 -13.32 16.97
N ASP A 60 -7.35 -12.08 17.38
CA ASP A 60 -8.33 -11.28 18.13
C ASP A 60 -9.31 -10.51 17.24
N GLY A 61 -9.23 -10.72 15.90
CA GLY A 61 -10.19 -10.22 14.93
C GLY A 61 -9.90 -8.84 14.37
N HIS A 62 -8.77 -8.21 14.71
CA HIS A 62 -8.33 -6.99 14.03
C HIS A 62 -7.89 -7.28 12.60
N ILE A 63 -8.06 -6.31 11.72
CA ILE A 63 -7.74 -6.47 10.31
C ILE A 63 -6.81 -5.34 9.87
N MET A 64 -5.72 -5.72 9.23
CA MET A 64 -4.80 -4.81 8.56
C MET A 64 -4.81 -5.07 7.06
N ALA A 65 -4.75 -4.03 6.24
CA ALA A 65 -4.47 -4.17 4.80
C ALA A 65 -3.26 -3.35 4.39
N LEU A 66 -2.51 -3.88 3.42
CA LEU A 66 -1.38 -3.23 2.77
C LEU A 66 -1.60 -3.22 1.26
N ALA A 67 -1.56 -2.04 0.64
CA ALA A 67 -1.63 -1.89 -0.81
C ALA A 67 -0.60 -0.85 -1.28
N THR A 68 0.37 -1.33 -2.04
CA THR A 68 1.40 -0.53 -2.72
C THR A 68 1.54 -1.01 -4.17
N ASP A 69 2.27 -0.27 -4.98
CA ASP A 69 2.40 -0.54 -6.42
C ASP A 69 1.03 -0.60 -7.10
N LEU A 70 0.33 0.53 -7.09
CA LEU A 70 -0.97 0.70 -7.72
C LEU A 70 -1.14 2.12 -8.27
N GLY A 71 -1.51 2.23 -9.54
CA GLY A 71 -1.80 3.52 -10.17
C GLY A 71 -3.25 3.99 -9.96
N VAL A 72 -4.15 3.06 -9.62
CA VAL A 72 -5.56 3.34 -9.38
C VAL A 72 -6.15 2.39 -8.34
N LEU A 73 -7.08 2.90 -7.55
CA LEU A 73 -7.85 2.13 -6.57
C LEU A 73 -8.99 1.40 -7.30
N THR A 74 -8.75 0.14 -7.64
CA THR A 74 -9.79 -0.71 -8.25
C THR A 74 -10.83 -1.11 -7.21
N PRO A 75 -12.07 -1.49 -7.63
CA PRO A 75 -13.07 -2.01 -6.69
C PRO A 75 -12.55 -3.14 -5.79
N VAL A 76 -11.72 -4.03 -6.34
CA VAL A 76 -11.12 -5.13 -5.57
C VAL A 76 -10.17 -4.60 -4.49
N VAL A 77 -9.38 -3.57 -4.79
CA VAL A 77 -8.52 -2.94 -3.79
C VAL A 77 -9.38 -2.31 -2.70
N GLN A 78 -10.37 -1.49 -3.06
CA GLN A 78 -11.25 -0.81 -2.11
C GLN A 78 -12.01 -1.78 -1.21
N GLU A 79 -12.56 -2.86 -1.75
CA GLU A 79 -13.21 -3.93 -0.97
C GLU A 79 -12.26 -4.57 0.07
N ASN A 80 -10.98 -4.72 -0.27
CA ASN A 80 -9.99 -5.29 0.65
C ASN A 80 -9.46 -4.27 1.68
N LEU A 81 -9.55 -2.98 1.42
CA LEU A 81 -9.22 -1.92 2.38
C LEU A 81 -10.35 -1.65 3.36
N ALA A 82 -11.60 -1.89 2.96
CA ALA A 82 -12.78 -1.61 3.77
C ALA A 82 -12.84 -2.45 5.06
N GLY A 83 -13.33 -1.85 6.15
CA GLY A 83 -13.49 -2.51 7.45
C GLY A 83 -12.18 -2.90 8.14
N CYS A 84 -11.05 -2.32 7.75
CA CYS A 84 -9.76 -2.53 8.41
C CYS A 84 -9.60 -1.68 9.66
N SER A 85 -8.89 -2.21 10.66
CA SER A 85 -8.43 -1.49 11.85
C SER A 85 -7.23 -0.59 11.54
N LEU A 86 -6.39 -1.02 10.58
CA LEU A 86 -5.23 -0.30 10.07
C LEU A 86 -5.12 -0.49 8.55
N VAL A 87 -4.89 0.60 7.83
CA VAL A 87 -4.59 0.55 6.39
C VAL A 87 -3.22 1.15 6.13
N ALA A 88 -2.36 0.37 5.47
CA ALA A 88 -1.10 0.82 4.90
C ALA A 88 -1.29 1.02 3.39
N LEU A 89 -1.34 2.27 2.94
CA LEU A 89 -1.64 2.63 1.56
C LEU A 89 -0.50 3.42 0.92
N GLU A 90 -0.31 3.21 -0.37
CA GLU A 90 0.64 3.98 -1.15
C GLU A 90 0.28 5.47 -1.17
N ALA A 91 1.28 6.31 -0.93
CA ALA A 91 1.27 7.75 -1.19
C ALA A 91 2.57 8.08 -1.93
N ASN A 92 2.65 7.70 -3.22
CA ASN A 92 3.93 7.66 -3.89
C ASN A 92 4.46 9.03 -4.25
N TYR A 93 3.66 9.88 -4.89
CA TYR A 93 4.15 11.15 -5.40
C TYR A 93 3.19 12.32 -5.15
N ASP A 94 3.78 13.50 -5.09
CA ASP A 94 3.07 14.77 -5.25
C ASP A 94 3.02 15.13 -6.73
N SER A 95 1.84 15.44 -7.25
CA SER A 95 1.63 15.72 -8.68
C SER A 95 2.44 16.92 -9.17
N PHE A 96 2.60 17.98 -8.37
CA PHE A 96 3.40 19.14 -8.75
C PHE A 96 4.89 18.77 -8.82
N SER A 97 5.39 18.05 -7.82
CA SER A 97 6.77 17.55 -7.76
C SER A 97 7.09 16.60 -8.92
N LEU A 98 6.17 15.71 -9.28
CA LEU A 98 6.37 14.81 -10.42
C LEU A 98 6.44 15.59 -11.74
N HIS A 99 5.50 16.52 -11.99
CA HIS A 99 5.46 17.27 -13.25
C HIS A 99 6.64 18.25 -13.38
N GLY A 100 7.01 18.94 -12.31
CA GLY A 100 8.14 19.87 -12.25
C GLY A 100 9.51 19.20 -12.09
N GLY A 101 9.54 17.93 -11.69
CA GLY A 101 10.76 17.20 -11.33
C GLY A 101 11.64 16.80 -12.51
N PRO A 102 12.82 16.21 -12.23
CA PRO A 102 13.87 15.97 -13.23
C PRO A 102 13.59 14.76 -14.13
N TYR A 103 12.55 13.98 -13.89
CA TYR A 103 12.30 12.77 -14.67
C TYR A 103 11.93 13.09 -16.11
N PRO A 104 12.36 12.25 -17.08
CA PRO A 104 11.95 12.40 -18.47
C PRO A 104 10.45 12.18 -18.62
N TYR A 105 9.84 12.81 -19.63
CA TYR A 105 8.40 12.84 -19.83
C TYR A 105 7.73 11.44 -19.85
N TYR A 106 8.35 10.49 -20.53
CA TYR A 106 7.80 9.12 -20.61
C TYR A 106 7.69 8.46 -19.23
N LEU A 107 8.64 8.73 -18.33
CA LEU A 107 8.63 8.19 -16.97
C LEU A 107 7.56 8.86 -16.12
N LYS A 108 7.37 10.18 -16.27
CA LYS A 108 6.27 10.91 -15.61
C LYS A 108 4.91 10.36 -16.02
N VAL A 109 4.70 10.11 -17.32
CA VAL A 109 3.47 9.52 -17.84
C VAL A 109 3.26 8.10 -17.28
N ARG A 110 4.31 7.28 -17.24
CA ARG A 110 4.25 5.93 -16.65
C ARG A 110 3.85 5.98 -15.17
N ILE A 111 4.52 6.83 -14.38
CA ILE A 111 4.25 6.96 -12.94
C ILE A 111 2.81 7.40 -12.69
N ALA A 112 2.30 8.36 -13.46
CA ALA A 112 0.95 8.92 -13.30
C ALA A 112 -0.15 8.11 -13.99
N SER A 113 0.16 6.96 -14.58
CA SER A 113 -0.84 6.11 -15.25
C SER A 113 -1.59 5.23 -14.26
N ASP A 114 -2.75 4.68 -14.70
CA ASP A 114 -3.55 3.72 -13.92
C ASP A 114 -2.77 2.44 -13.53
N ARG A 115 -1.63 2.20 -14.17
CA ARG A 115 -0.72 1.09 -13.89
C ARG A 115 0.63 1.58 -13.34
N GLY A 116 0.71 2.83 -12.92
CA GLY A 116 1.86 3.42 -12.28
C GLY A 116 1.78 3.37 -10.76
N HIS A 117 1.71 4.56 -10.15
CA HIS A 117 1.69 4.74 -8.70
C HIS A 117 0.59 5.70 -8.27
N LEU A 118 0.17 5.61 -7.02
CA LEU A 118 -0.88 6.43 -6.43
C LEU A 118 -0.33 7.79 -5.99
N ASP A 119 -0.98 8.87 -6.42
CA ASP A 119 -0.63 10.21 -5.94
C ASP A 119 -1.16 10.49 -4.54
N ASN A 120 -0.59 11.50 -3.86
CA ASN A 120 -0.96 11.86 -2.50
C ASN A 120 -2.43 12.28 -2.35
N ARG A 121 -3.05 12.86 -3.38
CA ARG A 121 -4.46 13.30 -3.33
C ARG A 121 -5.41 12.13 -3.50
N ALA A 122 -5.11 11.20 -4.41
CA ALA A 122 -5.89 9.98 -4.57
C ALA A 122 -5.81 9.13 -3.30
N CYS A 123 -4.62 9.01 -2.70
CA CYS A 123 -4.46 8.40 -1.38
C CYS A 123 -5.34 9.09 -0.33
N ALA A 124 -5.28 10.43 -0.23
CA ALA A 124 -6.05 11.20 0.76
C ALA A 124 -7.58 11.05 0.57
N ALA A 125 -8.06 10.97 -0.66
CA ALA A 125 -9.47 10.73 -0.96
C ALA A 125 -9.92 9.35 -0.46
N GLU A 126 -9.15 8.31 -0.74
CA GLU A 126 -9.44 6.97 -0.24
C GLU A 126 -9.41 6.89 1.30
N LEU A 127 -8.44 7.55 1.94
CA LEU A 127 -8.42 7.62 3.40
C LEU A 127 -9.68 8.25 3.96
N LEU A 128 -10.23 9.27 3.30
CA LEU A 128 -11.46 9.92 3.72
C LEU A 128 -12.65 8.94 3.70
N ASP A 129 -12.78 8.15 2.64
CA ASP A 129 -13.84 7.14 2.50
C ASP A 129 -13.66 6.04 3.57
N LEU A 130 -12.45 5.55 3.77
CA LEU A 130 -12.15 4.54 4.80
C LEU A 130 -12.39 5.05 6.23
N ILE A 131 -12.18 6.34 6.50
CA ILE A 131 -12.49 6.95 7.79
C ILE A 131 -14.01 6.98 8.03
N GLN A 132 -14.81 7.27 7.00
CA GLN A 132 -16.27 7.22 7.08
C GLN A 132 -16.76 5.78 7.35
N ASP A 133 -16.05 4.77 6.84
CA ASP A 133 -16.30 3.36 7.11
C ASP A 133 -15.73 2.88 8.47
N GLY A 134 -15.12 3.78 9.24
CA GLY A 134 -14.70 3.53 10.62
C GLY A 134 -13.21 3.23 10.85
N CYS A 135 -12.38 3.17 9.81
CA CYS A 135 -10.94 3.03 9.98
C CYS A 135 -10.33 4.28 10.64
N LYS A 136 -9.44 4.08 11.62
CA LYS A 136 -8.86 5.20 12.39
C LYS A 136 -7.34 5.29 12.31
N LYS A 137 -6.68 4.32 11.68
CA LYS A 137 -5.22 4.22 11.69
C LYS A 137 -4.68 3.96 10.28
N PHE A 138 -3.73 4.80 9.87
CA PHE A 138 -3.21 4.78 8.51
C PHE A 138 -1.69 4.93 8.49
N ALA A 139 -1.05 4.13 7.64
CA ALA A 139 0.36 4.22 7.31
C ALA A 139 0.51 4.61 5.84
N LEU A 140 1.06 5.80 5.56
CA LEU A 140 1.40 6.21 4.20
C LEU A 140 2.71 5.54 3.81
N CYS A 141 2.68 4.71 2.77
CA CYS A 141 3.78 3.86 2.36
C CYS A 141 4.29 4.18 0.95
N HIS A 142 5.41 3.59 0.58
CA HIS A 142 5.97 3.60 -0.78
C HIS A 142 6.18 5.01 -1.36
N LEU A 143 6.62 5.95 -0.53
CA LEU A 143 6.88 7.33 -0.94
C LEU A 143 8.06 7.41 -1.90
N SER A 144 7.90 8.15 -3.00
CA SER A 144 8.97 8.43 -3.97
C SER A 144 10.08 9.26 -3.32
N GLN A 145 11.32 8.87 -3.53
CA GLN A 145 12.47 9.64 -3.04
C GLN A 145 12.66 10.98 -3.78
N THR A 146 12.23 11.04 -5.04
CA THR A 146 12.46 12.22 -5.91
C THR A 146 11.24 13.12 -5.98
N ASN A 147 10.03 12.55 -5.94
CA ASN A 147 8.79 13.29 -6.22
C ASN A 147 7.88 13.40 -4.99
N ASN A 148 8.40 13.08 -3.79
CA ASN A 148 7.65 13.16 -2.55
C ASN A 148 8.59 13.32 -1.35
N SER A 149 7.98 13.63 -0.19
CA SER A 149 8.59 13.50 1.13
C SER A 149 7.53 13.11 2.15
N PRO A 150 7.91 12.60 3.33
CA PRO A 150 6.98 12.33 4.42
C PRO A 150 6.11 13.56 4.78
N GLU A 151 6.74 14.74 4.87
CA GLU A 151 6.07 16.00 5.20
C GLU A 151 5.07 16.40 4.12
N LEU A 152 5.42 16.25 2.85
CA LEU A 152 4.57 16.61 1.71
C LEU A 152 3.36 15.68 1.62
N ALA A 153 3.56 14.37 1.78
CA ALA A 153 2.49 13.39 1.82
C ALA A 153 1.53 13.67 2.98
N LEU A 154 2.04 13.85 4.20
CA LEU A 154 1.23 14.19 5.38
C LEU A 154 0.48 15.52 5.21
N THR A 155 1.13 16.56 4.69
CA THR A 155 0.49 17.87 4.46
C THR A 155 -0.67 17.74 3.48
N THR A 156 -0.49 16.98 2.40
CA THR A 156 -1.56 16.76 1.41
C THR A 156 -2.75 16.03 2.04
N VAL A 157 -2.50 14.95 2.75
CA VAL A 157 -3.54 14.18 3.44
C VAL A 157 -4.24 15.02 4.50
N TYR A 158 -3.50 15.75 5.35
CA TYR A 158 -4.07 16.59 6.41
C TYR A 158 -4.97 17.67 5.84
N ASN A 159 -4.56 18.34 4.76
CA ASN A 159 -5.38 19.38 4.13
C ASN A 159 -6.73 18.84 3.65
N VAL A 160 -6.76 17.65 3.05
CA VAL A 160 -8.01 16.99 2.62
C VAL A 160 -8.88 16.64 3.82
N LEU A 161 -8.33 16.03 4.85
CA LEU A 161 -9.08 15.63 6.05
C LEU A 161 -9.59 16.82 6.84
N LEU A 162 -8.77 17.86 7.02
CA LEU A 162 -9.18 19.10 7.72
C LEU A 162 -10.31 19.81 6.96
N ALA A 163 -10.28 19.83 5.63
CA ALA A 163 -11.36 20.37 4.81
C ALA A 163 -12.68 19.61 4.99
N ALA A 164 -12.60 18.31 5.33
CA ALA A 164 -13.74 17.44 5.66
C ALA A 164 -14.13 17.50 7.17
N GLY A 165 -13.46 18.35 7.97
CA GLY A 165 -13.72 18.48 9.41
C GLY A 165 -13.09 17.41 10.30
N ILE A 166 -12.24 16.55 9.75
CA ILE A 166 -11.51 15.50 10.47
C ILE A 166 -10.17 16.05 10.95
N GLN A 167 -9.84 15.87 12.22
CA GLN A 167 -8.59 16.37 12.81
C GLN A 167 -7.58 15.23 12.98
N PRO A 168 -6.50 15.19 12.16
CA PRO A 168 -5.40 14.24 12.36
C PRO A 168 -4.76 14.42 13.74
N GLY A 169 -4.41 13.29 14.37
CA GLY A 169 -3.89 13.26 15.75
C GLY A 169 -4.95 13.24 16.84
N ARG A 170 -6.21 13.66 16.54
CA ARG A 170 -7.35 13.57 17.46
C ARG A 170 -8.35 12.49 17.02
N ASP A 171 -8.82 12.58 15.78
CA ASP A 171 -9.88 11.72 15.26
C ASP A 171 -9.31 10.48 14.57
N VAL A 172 -8.14 10.61 13.99
CA VAL A 172 -7.41 9.56 13.26
C VAL A 172 -5.91 9.67 13.49
N LEU A 173 -5.21 8.53 13.46
CA LEU A 173 -3.75 8.43 13.45
C LEU A 173 -3.27 8.21 12.02
N ILE A 174 -2.40 9.10 11.54
CA ILE A 174 -1.77 8.96 10.22
C ILE A 174 -0.27 9.11 10.38
N GLN A 175 0.48 8.19 9.81
CA GLN A 175 1.93 8.16 9.88
C GLN A 175 2.52 7.90 8.51
N ALA A 176 3.44 8.74 8.06
CA ALA A 176 4.24 8.44 6.88
C ALA A 176 5.41 7.52 7.27
N GLN A 177 5.54 6.41 6.55
CA GLN A 177 6.57 5.42 6.84
C GLN A 177 7.91 5.85 6.26
N SER A 178 8.97 5.73 7.07
CA SER A 178 10.34 5.98 6.62
C SER A 178 10.78 4.92 5.62
N ARG A 179 11.63 5.33 4.65
CA ARG A 179 12.25 4.41 3.69
C ARG A 179 13.41 3.61 4.29
N ASN A 180 14.20 4.25 5.14
CA ASN A 180 15.51 3.75 5.55
C ASN A 180 15.60 3.45 7.05
N GLU A 181 14.58 3.79 7.81
CA GLU A 181 14.53 3.64 9.25
C GLU A 181 13.27 2.92 9.68
N VAL A 182 13.30 2.27 10.82
CA VAL A 182 12.10 1.69 11.43
C VAL A 182 11.21 2.83 11.89
N SER A 183 10.00 2.88 11.36
CA SER A 183 8.99 3.85 11.79
C SER A 183 8.43 3.49 13.18
N PRO A 184 7.88 4.46 13.94
CA PRO A 184 7.21 4.15 15.19
C PRO A 184 6.07 3.14 15.01
N TYR A 185 5.82 2.35 16.05
CA TYR A 185 4.75 1.37 16.04
C TYR A 185 3.37 2.02 15.93
N ILE A 186 2.47 1.37 15.20
CA ILE A 186 1.04 1.67 15.19
C ILE A 186 0.35 0.48 15.84
N GLU A 187 -0.19 0.67 17.03
CA GLU A 187 -1.04 -0.34 17.70
C GLU A 187 -2.46 -0.25 17.15
N PHE A 188 -3.09 -1.38 16.87
CA PHE A 188 -4.45 -1.43 16.29
C PHE A 188 -5.24 -2.66 16.76
#